data_bf6468b22944ac0d5424c954a6e37d02
#
_entry.id   bf6468b22944ac0d5424c954a6e37d02
#
_cell.length_a   1.000
_cell.length_b   1.000
_cell.length_c   1.000
_cell.angle_alpha   90.00
_cell.angle_beta   90.00
_cell.angle_gamma   90.00
#
_symmetry.space_group_name_H-M   'P 1'
#
loop_
_entity.id
_entity.type
_entity.pdbx_description
1 polymer ?
#
loop_
_entity_poly.entity_id
_entity_poly.type
_entity_poly.pdbx_seq_one_letter_code
_entity_poly.pdbx_strand_id
1 'polypeptide(L)'
;TAPTSDMRTRSDALATLGRRVRAHHAERPHRRARGRQLFLWRGLRSVDDIDLTVRPGEILGVVGQNGAGKTTLTKLLNGLLKPVSGSVRIAGLDTRSTPVSTLATHVATLFQNPDRQLCRNTVLEEVSFGLELHGVDTTTARERAEAVIERFGLPAQSAPFSLSRGQRQMVALAGVVVLDPELIILDEPTSGLDYRECMTVMETVRKRAHMGAAVIMICHDMEVVSDFATRIAIMAQGRILDCGPHTACSPNRTCSNRRASRRHR
;
A
#
# COMPACT_ATOMS: atom_id res chain seq x y z
N THR A 1 5.16 48.05 13.69
CA THR A 1 3.86 47.62 13.15
C THR A 1 3.73 46.14 13.42
N ALA A 2 2.83 45.81 14.36
CA ALA A 2 2.52 44.44 14.79
C ALA A 2 1.78 43.68 13.68
N PRO A 3 1.98 42.36 13.51
CA PRO A 3 1.27 41.57 12.51
C PRO A 3 -0.20 41.43 12.90
N THR A 4 -1.07 41.60 11.93
CA THR A 4 -2.52 41.65 12.04
C THR A 4 -3.10 40.35 12.59
N SER A 5 -4.17 40.45 13.36
CA SER A 5 -4.92 39.37 14.05
C SER A 5 -5.39 38.23 13.16
N ASP A 6 -5.40 38.43 11.86
CA ASP A 6 -5.87 37.44 10.85
C ASP A 6 -4.86 36.30 10.58
N MET A 7 -3.55 36.55 10.77
CA MET A 7 -2.52 35.50 10.60
C MET A 7 -2.49 34.50 11.78
N ARG A 8 -2.84 34.94 12.99
CA ARG A 8 -2.88 34.04 14.17
C ARG A 8 -4.07 33.08 14.09
N THR A 9 -5.24 33.57 13.65
CA THR A 9 -6.45 32.74 13.51
C THR A 9 -6.30 31.64 12.44
N ARG A 10 -5.57 31.90 11.35
CA ARG A 10 -5.28 30.88 10.32
C ARG A 10 -4.27 29.85 10.80
N SER A 11 -3.26 30.25 11.56
CA SER A 11 -2.28 29.31 12.15
C SER A 11 -2.93 28.39 13.16
N ASP A 12 -3.81 28.90 14.00
CA ASP A 12 -4.54 28.10 15.01
C ASP A 12 -5.59 27.17 14.38
N ALA A 13 -6.22 27.58 13.28
CA ALA A 13 -7.13 26.73 12.51
C ALA A 13 -6.40 25.55 11.85
N LEU A 14 -5.22 25.78 11.27
CA LEU A 14 -4.38 24.73 10.70
C LEU A 14 -3.80 23.78 11.75
N ALA A 15 -3.40 24.31 12.92
CA ALA A 15 -2.95 23.50 14.04
C ALA A 15 -4.08 22.65 14.63
N THR A 16 -5.32 23.16 14.65
CA THR A 16 -6.51 22.43 15.11
C THR A 16 -6.93 21.36 14.10
N LEU A 17 -6.82 21.64 12.78
CA LEU A 17 -7.05 20.65 11.73
C LEU A 17 -6.00 19.53 11.79
N GLY A 18 -4.73 19.86 11.98
CA GLY A 18 -3.65 18.89 12.14
C GLY A 18 -3.81 18.03 13.41
N ARG A 19 -4.34 18.55 14.50
CA ARG A 19 -4.69 17.79 15.72
C ARG A 19 -5.93 16.91 15.52
N ARG A 20 -6.95 17.36 14.79
CA ARG A 20 -8.13 16.55 14.46
C ARG A 20 -7.78 15.38 13.54
N VAL A 21 -6.87 15.58 12.58
CA VAL A 21 -6.37 14.50 11.72
C VAL A 21 -5.57 13.48 12.54
N ARG A 22 -4.74 13.91 13.52
CA ARG A 22 -3.99 13.00 14.41
C ARG A 22 -4.89 12.29 15.43
N ALA A 23 -5.93 12.92 15.95
CA ALA A 23 -6.86 12.30 16.90
C ALA A 23 -7.80 11.26 16.26
N HIS A 24 -8.03 11.33 14.93
CA HIS A 24 -8.83 10.36 14.22
C HIS A 24 -8.07 9.05 13.88
N HIS A 25 -6.75 8.99 14.10
CA HIS A 25 -5.95 7.80 13.85
C HIS A 25 -5.99 6.74 14.95
N ALA A 26 -6.56 7.04 16.14
CA ALA A 26 -6.45 6.14 17.29
C ALA A 26 -7.52 5.04 17.41
N GLU A 27 -8.69 5.16 16.74
CA GLU A 27 -9.80 4.21 16.99
C GLU A 27 -10.70 3.90 15.79
N ARG A 28 -10.21 3.72 14.58
CA ARG A 28 -11.09 3.28 13.51
C ARG A 28 -10.92 1.78 13.20
N PRO A 29 -12.01 1.00 13.28
CA PRO A 29 -11.99 -0.39 12.87
C PRO A 29 -11.76 -0.47 11.36
N HIS A 30 -10.95 -1.37 10.97
CA HIS A 30 -10.10 -1.49 9.84
C HIS A 30 -10.76 -2.20 8.67
N ARG A 31 -10.27 -2.00 7.55
CA ARG A 31 -10.56 -2.34 6.17
C ARG A 31 -10.88 -3.81 5.97
N ARG A 32 -12.14 -4.13 5.69
CA ARG A 32 -12.57 -5.48 5.30
C ARG A 32 -12.72 -5.53 3.79
N ALA A 33 -11.96 -6.40 3.14
CA ALA A 33 -12.26 -6.85 1.81
C ALA A 33 -13.16 -8.09 1.93
N ARG A 34 -14.47 -7.93 1.66
CA ARG A 34 -15.39 -9.05 1.53
C ARG A 34 -15.74 -9.17 0.06
N GLY A 35 -15.20 -10.17 -0.61
CA GLY A 35 -15.50 -10.43 -2.00
C GLY A 35 -16.10 -11.82 -2.17
N ARG A 36 -17.33 -11.91 -2.69
CA ARG A 36 -17.84 -13.13 -3.28
C ARG A 36 -17.68 -13.02 -4.78
N GLN A 37 -16.96 -13.91 -5.41
CA GLN A 37 -16.81 -14.17 -6.84
C GLN A 37 -16.61 -12.94 -7.75
N LEU A 38 -15.39 -12.70 -8.16
CA LEU A 38 -15.06 -11.78 -9.24
C LEU A 38 -14.89 -12.56 -10.55
N PHE A 39 -15.72 -12.24 -11.55
CA PHE A 39 -15.55 -12.78 -12.90
C PHE A 39 -14.73 -11.80 -13.73
N LEU A 40 -13.54 -12.19 -14.17
CA LEU A 40 -12.86 -11.50 -15.24
C LEU A 40 -13.44 -11.95 -16.60
N TRP A 41 -13.47 -11.02 -17.53
CA TRP A 41 -13.94 -11.19 -18.91
C TRP A 41 -13.34 -12.47 -19.51
N ARG A 42 -14.04 -13.58 -19.50
CA ARG A 42 -13.85 -14.93 -20.07
C ARG A 42 -14.24 -16.05 -19.11
N GLY A 43 -15.01 -15.75 -18.06
CA GLY A 43 -15.55 -16.80 -17.18
C GLY A 43 -14.54 -17.42 -16.20
N LEU A 44 -13.36 -16.82 -15.99
CA LEU A 44 -12.40 -17.25 -14.97
C LEU A 44 -12.68 -16.52 -13.65
N ARG A 45 -12.88 -17.30 -12.59
CA ARG A 45 -12.96 -16.80 -11.21
C ARG A 45 -11.54 -16.45 -10.75
N SER A 46 -11.26 -15.17 -10.53
CA SER A 46 -9.93 -14.74 -10.12
C SER A 46 -9.79 -14.52 -8.62
N VAL A 47 -10.89 -14.21 -7.93
CA VAL A 47 -10.94 -14.01 -6.47
C VAL A 47 -12.33 -14.43 -6.00
N ASP A 48 -12.40 -15.30 -4.99
CA ASP A 48 -13.63 -15.86 -4.47
C ASP A 48 -13.59 -15.90 -2.95
N ASP A 49 -14.64 -15.36 -2.30
CA ASP A 49 -14.90 -15.44 -0.86
C ASP A 49 -13.68 -15.04 0.02
N ILE A 50 -13.08 -13.88 -0.25
CA ILE A 50 -12.01 -13.33 0.57
C ILE A 50 -12.61 -12.53 1.74
N ASP A 51 -12.32 -12.95 2.97
CA ASP A 51 -12.51 -12.13 4.17
C ASP A 51 -11.13 -11.74 4.72
N LEU A 52 -10.74 -10.49 4.50
CA LEU A 52 -9.44 -9.95 4.86
C LEU A 52 -9.60 -8.60 5.52
N THR A 53 -8.93 -8.44 6.65
CA THR A 53 -8.82 -7.15 7.35
C THR A 53 -7.36 -6.83 7.56
N VAL A 54 -6.96 -5.61 7.23
CA VAL A 54 -5.60 -5.09 7.50
C VAL A 54 -5.73 -3.89 8.43
N ARG A 55 -4.91 -3.83 9.46
CA ARG A 55 -4.96 -2.81 10.51
C ARG A 55 -3.93 -1.71 10.27
N PRO A 56 -4.14 -0.47 10.73
CA PRO A 56 -3.07 0.53 10.80
C PRO A 56 -1.85 -0.03 11.54
N GLY A 57 -0.68 0.25 11.00
CA GLY A 57 0.58 -0.25 11.56
C GLY A 57 0.91 -1.71 11.20
N GLU A 58 0.03 -2.39 10.49
CA GLU A 58 0.22 -3.79 10.07
C GLU A 58 0.92 -3.89 8.71
N ILE A 59 1.88 -4.79 8.60
CA ILE A 59 2.44 -5.24 7.32
C ILE A 59 1.93 -6.65 7.05
N LEU A 60 0.98 -6.77 6.11
CA LEU A 60 0.44 -8.05 5.67
C LEU A 60 1.20 -8.54 4.44
N GLY A 61 1.95 -9.63 4.58
CA GLY A 61 2.52 -10.35 3.45
C GLY A 61 1.45 -11.20 2.76
N VAL A 62 1.29 -11.06 1.44
CA VAL A 62 0.41 -11.91 0.63
C VAL A 62 1.27 -12.78 -0.25
N VAL A 63 1.28 -14.07 0.03
CA VAL A 63 2.08 -15.07 -0.68
C VAL A 63 1.18 -16.03 -1.46
N GLY A 64 1.67 -16.56 -2.56
CA GLY A 64 0.93 -17.52 -3.37
C GLY A 64 1.52 -17.66 -4.77
N GLN A 65 1.19 -18.75 -5.45
CA GLN A 65 1.67 -19.04 -6.80
C GLN A 65 1.19 -18.01 -7.83
N ASN A 66 1.82 -18.00 -9.01
CA ASN A 66 1.32 -17.22 -10.14
C ASN A 66 -0.08 -17.67 -10.51
N GLY A 67 -0.97 -16.73 -10.78
CA GLY A 67 -2.39 -17.03 -11.03
C GLY A 67 -3.24 -17.22 -9.77
N ALA A 68 -2.68 -17.12 -8.55
CA ALA A 68 -3.45 -17.25 -7.31
C ALA A 68 -4.50 -16.15 -7.08
N GLY A 69 -4.48 -15.06 -7.89
CA GLY A 69 -5.42 -13.94 -7.76
C GLY A 69 -4.85 -12.69 -7.10
N LYS A 70 -3.55 -12.66 -6.77
CA LYS A 70 -2.90 -11.53 -6.05
C LYS A 70 -3.09 -10.19 -6.75
N THR A 71 -2.82 -10.11 -8.05
CA THR A 71 -3.02 -8.89 -8.86
C THR A 71 -4.49 -8.47 -8.94
N THR A 72 -5.44 -9.42 -8.91
CA THR A 72 -6.86 -9.10 -8.85
C THR A 72 -7.23 -8.51 -7.49
N LEU A 73 -6.68 -9.06 -6.42
CA LEU A 73 -6.84 -8.52 -5.07
C LEU A 73 -6.33 -7.07 -4.99
N THR A 74 -5.13 -6.77 -5.52
CA THR A 74 -4.63 -5.38 -5.54
C THR A 74 -5.52 -4.45 -6.32
N LYS A 75 -6.03 -4.87 -7.49
CA LYS A 75 -6.95 -4.08 -8.30
C LYS A 75 -8.30 -3.82 -7.61
N LEU A 76 -8.78 -4.72 -6.77
CA LEU A 76 -9.95 -4.50 -5.93
C LEU A 76 -9.67 -3.49 -4.82
N LEU A 77 -8.49 -3.59 -4.19
CA LEU A 77 -8.09 -2.73 -3.08
C LEU A 77 -7.83 -1.29 -3.54
N ASN A 78 -7.28 -1.06 -4.72
CA ASN A 78 -7.08 0.30 -5.26
C ASN A 78 -8.30 0.83 -6.05
N GLY A 79 -9.39 0.06 -6.11
CA GLY A 79 -10.65 0.46 -6.75
C GLY A 79 -10.66 0.38 -8.27
N LEU A 80 -9.59 -0.11 -8.92
CA LEU A 80 -9.54 -0.33 -10.38
C LEU A 80 -10.49 -1.45 -10.83
N LEU A 81 -10.76 -2.41 -9.96
CA LEU A 81 -11.84 -3.39 -10.15
C LEU A 81 -12.89 -3.21 -9.05
N LYS A 82 -14.14 -3.41 -9.42
CA LYS A 82 -15.27 -3.39 -8.49
C LYS A 82 -15.66 -4.81 -8.12
N PRO A 83 -15.94 -5.11 -6.84
CA PRO A 83 -16.41 -6.44 -6.45
C PRO A 83 -17.80 -6.71 -7.04
N VAL A 84 -18.02 -7.90 -7.58
CA VAL A 84 -19.33 -8.34 -8.10
C VAL A 84 -20.32 -8.51 -6.95
N SER A 85 -19.84 -9.03 -5.82
CA SER A 85 -20.62 -9.19 -4.58
C SER A 85 -19.74 -8.89 -3.37
N GLY A 86 -20.35 -8.69 -2.21
CA GLY A 86 -19.64 -8.27 -1.01
C GLY A 86 -19.25 -6.80 -1.08
N SER A 87 -18.25 -6.38 -0.29
CA SER A 87 -17.75 -5.00 -0.25
C SER A 87 -16.26 -4.94 0.01
N VAL A 88 -15.60 -3.97 -0.62
CA VAL A 88 -14.21 -3.60 -0.30
C VAL A 88 -14.23 -2.18 0.25
N ARG A 89 -13.69 -1.99 1.44
CA ARG A 89 -13.65 -0.68 2.10
C ARG A 89 -12.22 -0.26 2.38
N ILE A 90 -11.90 0.99 2.05
CA ILE A 90 -10.62 1.62 2.26
C ILE A 90 -10.85 2.92 3.04
N ALA A 91 -10.21 3.10 4.18
CA ALA A 91 -10.44 4.26 5.03
C ALA A 91 -11.94 4.50 5.36
N GLY A 92 -12.73 3.41 5.43
CA GLY A 92 -14.19 3.49 5.60
C GLY A 92 -14.99 3.71 4.31
N LEU A 93 -14.36 4.08 3.20
CA LEU A 93 -14.98 4.32 1.90
C LEU A 93 -15.22 3.00 1.17
N ASP A 94 -16.41 2.79 0.63
CA ASP A 94 -16.70 1.62 -0.22
C ASP A 94 -16.17 1.86 -1.64
N THR A 95 -15.27 0.97 -2.10
CA THR A 95 -14.64 1.10 -3.42
C THR A 95 -15.65 1.02 -4.56
N ARG A 96 -16.84 0.41 -4.36
CA ARG A 96 -17.88 0.28 -5.37
C ARG A 96 -18.49 1.64 -5.74
N SER A 97 -18.75 2.46 -4.74
CA SER A 97 -19.42 3.77 -4.89
C SER A 97 -18.47 4.97 -4.94
N THR A 98 -17.22 4.78 -4.49
CA THR A 98 -16.24 5.87 -4.42
C THR A 98 -15.44 5.97 -5.72
N PRO A 99 -15.26 7.16 -6.31
CA PRO A 99 -14.38 7.39 -7.45
C PRO A 99 -12.93 6.95 -7.13
N VAL A 100 -12.22 6.45 -8.16
CA VAL A 100 -10.81 6.03 -8.00
C VAL A 100 -9.91 7.20 -7.59
N SER A 101 -10.16 8.39 -8.10
CA SER A 101 -9.44 9.63 -7.71
C SER A 101 -9.54 9.92 -6.21
N THR A 102 -10.72 9.73 -5.62
CA THR A 102 -10.91 9.88 -4.17
C THR A 102 -10.22 8.74 -3.39
N LEU A 103 -10.24 7.51 -3.91
CA LEU A 103 -9.52 6.40 -3.27
C LEU A 103 -8.00 6.60 -3.33
N ALA A 104 -7.49 7.21 -4.41
CA ALA A 104 -6.06 7.48 -4.59
C ALA A 104 -5.48 8.40 -3.51
N THR A 105 -6.29 9.23 -2.84
CA THR A 105 -5.83 10.04 -1.70
C THR A 105 -5.60 9.20 -0.42
N HIS A 106 -6.10 7.97 -0.38
CA HIS A 106 -5.97 7.06 0.77
C HIS A 106 -5.09 5.84 0.48
N VAL A 107 -4.91 5.51 -0.80
CA VAL A 107 -4.17 4.30 -1.24
C VAL A 107 -3.08 4.69 -2.22
N ALA A 108 -1.86 4.31 -1.94
CA ALA A 108 -0.79 4.36 -2.93
C ALA A 108 -0.33 2.94 -3.27
N THR A 109 -0.05 2.70 -4.55
CA THR A 109 0.32 1.37 -5.06
C THR A 109 1.65 1.44 -5.79
N LEU A 110 2.59 0.58 -5.41
CA LEU A 110 3.78 0.27 -6.18
C LEU A 110 3.47 -0.92 -7.08
N PHE A 111 3.61 -0.74 -8.39
CA PHE A 111 3.39 -1.81 -9.36
C PHE A 111 4.65 -2.66 -9.57
N GLN A 112 4.47 -3.93 -9.92
CA GLN A 112 5.54 -4.87 -10.19
C GLN A 112 6.54 -4.38 -11.26
N ASN A 113 6.07 -3.64 -12.25
CA ASN A 113 6.92 -3.01 -13.27
C ASN A 113 6.93 -1.50 -13.06
N PRO A 114 8.05 -0.90 -12.58
CA PRO A 114 8.15 0.53 -12.34
C PRO A 114 7.99 1.35 -13.62
N ASP A 115 8.38 0.82 -14.78
CA ASP A 115 8.30 1.53 -16.06
C ASP A 115 6.86 1.89 -16.47
N ARG A 116 5.87 1.21 -15.89
CA ARG A 116 4.44 1.52 -16.09
C ARG A 116 3.93 2.64 -15.20
N GLN A 117 4.71 3.04 -14.22
CA GLN A 117 4.34 4.04 -13.23
C GLN A 117 5.04 5.37 -13.50
N LEU A 118 6.28 5.31 -14.02
CA LEU A 118 7.12 6.48 -14.28
C LEU A 118 6.69 7.21 -15.56
N CYS A 119 6.47 8.52 -15.45
CA CYS A 119 5.97 9.33 -16.58
C CYS A 119 6.56 10.76 -16.68
N ARG A 120 7.44 11.15 -15.74
CA ARG A 120 8.03 12.48 -15.71
C ARG A 120 9.46 12.51 -16.25
N ASN A 121 9.95 13.72 -16.53
CA ASN A 121 11.28 13.91 -17.14
C ASN A 121 12.41 13.79 -16.13
N THR A 122 12.19 14.12 -14.87
CA THR A 122 13.19 14.02 -13.80
C THR A 122 12.66 13.23 -12.62
N VAL A 123 13.57 12.68 -11.81
CA VAL A 123 13.22 11.97 -10.57
C VAL A 123 12.48 12.91 -9.61
N LEU A 124 12.89 14.18 -9.52
CA LEU A 124 12.22 15.15 -8.66
C LEU A 124 10.78 15.41 -9.10
N GLU A 125 10.57 15.63 -10.40
CA GLU A 125 9.21 15.80 -10.95
C GLU A 125 8.36 14.55 -10.73
N GLU A 126 8.94 13.35 -10.89
CA GLU A 126 8.22 12.09 -10.70
C GLU A 126 7.75 11.91 -9.25
N VAL A 127 8.63 12.17 -8.29
CA VAL A 127 8.31 11.98 -6.87
C VAL A 127 7.37 13.09 -6.35
N SER A 128 7.50 14.34 -6.82
CA SER A 128 6.60 15.44 -6.42
C SER A 128 5.21 15.36 -7.06
N PHE A 129 5.09 14.72 -8.21
CA PHE A 129 3.88 14.72 -9.03
C PHE A 129 2.61 14.27 -8.28
N GLY A 130 2.70 13.19 -7.53
CA GLY A 130 1.57 12.69 -6.77
C GLY A 130 1.07 13.66 -5.71
N LEU A 131 1.99 14.42 -5.06
CA LEU A 131 1.65 15.46 -4.09
C LEU A 131 0.92 16.63 -4.75
N GLU A 132 1.39 17.06 -5.92
CA GLU A 132 0.77 18.14 -6.69
C GLU A 132 -0.65 17.75 -7.14
N LEU A 133 -0.86 16.50 -7.58
CA LEU A 133 -2.18 15.97 -7.90
C LEU A 133 -3.13 15.93 -6.68
N HIS A 134 -2.59 15.81 -5.47
CA HIS A 134 -3.35 15.88 -4.22
C HIS A 134 -3.54 17.31 -3.71
N GLY A 135 -3.18 18.33 -4.52
CA GLY A 135 -3.37 19.74 -4.20
C GLY A 135 -2.33 20.33 -3.23
N VAL A 136 -1.20 19.66 -3.02
CA VAL A 136 -0.06 20.24 -2.29
C VAL A 136 0.60 21.28 -3.21
N ASP A 137 0.94 22.44 -2.69
CA ASP A 137 1.63 23.46 -3.47
C ASP A 137 3.00 22.97 -3.95
N THR A 138 3.44 23.46 -5.11
CA THR A 138 4.65 22.96 -5.80
C THR A 138 5.91 23.09 -4.95
N THR A 139 6.03 24.14 -4.13
CA THR A 139 7.22 24.34 -3.29
C THR A 139 7.30 23.26 -2.20
N THR A 140 6.22 23.09 -1.44
CA THR A 140 6.11 22.06 -0.41
C THR A 140 6.22 20.64 -1.00
N ALA A 141 5.63 20.41 -2.18
CA ALA A 141 5.72 19.11 -2.86
C ALA A 141 7.18 18.77 -3.22
N ARG A 142 7.93 19.74 -3.73
CA ARG A 142 9.35 19.57 -4.04
C ARG A 142 10.21 19.33 -2.81
N GLU A 143 10.06 20.13 -1.77
CA GLU A 143 10.79 19.94 -0.50
C GLU A 143 10.57 18.53 0.08
N ARG A 144 9.32 18.07 0.08
CA ARG A 144 9.00 16.72 0.55
C ARG A 144 9.59 15.63 -0.35
N ALA A 145 9.57 15.85 -1.66
CA ALA A 145 10.15 14.93 -2.63
C ALA A 145 11.67 14.85 -2.48
N GLU A 146 12.37 15.99 -2.35
CA GLU A 146 13.81 16.06 -2.14
C GLU A 146 14.25 15.29 -0.90
N ALA A 147 13.54 15.44 0.23
CA ALA A 147 13.84 14.70 1.45
C ALA A 147 13.74 13.17 1.30
N VAL A 148 12.80 12.68 0.47
CA VAL A 148 12.68 11.25 0.19
C VAL A 148 13.74 10.78 -0.80
N ILE A 149 14.01 11.57 -1.84
CA ILE A 149 15.02 11.30 -2.86
C ILE A 149 16.42 11.20 -2.23
N GLU A 150 16.76 12.14 -1.34
CA GLU A 150 18.01 12.11 -0.59
C GLU A 150 18.14 10.84 0.27
N ARG A 151 17.08 10.48 0.98
CA ARG A 151 17.07 9.24 1.79
C ARG A 151 17.33 7.97 0.97
N PHE A 152 16.83 7.93 -0.27
CA PHE A 152 17.05 6.80 -1.18
C PHE A 152 18.36 6.92 -1.98
N GLY A 153 19.12 8.01 -1.83
CA GLY A 153 20.35 8.24 -2.60
C GLY A 153 20.13 8.36 -4.10
N LEU A 154 18.97 8.89 -4.51
CA LEU A 154 18.59 8.99 -5.92
C LEU A 154 19.03 10.32 -6.54
N PRO A 155 19.42 10.36 -7.82
CA PRO A 155 19.81 11.58 -8.52
C PRO A 155 18.57 12.38 -8.95
N ALA A 156 18.23 13.44 -8.20
CA ALA A 156 16.99 14.21 -8.36
C ALA A 156 16.75 14.76 -9.78
N GLN A 157 17.82 15.18 -10.48
CA GLN A 157 17.74 15.81 -11.80
C GLN A 157 17.88 14.84 -12.97
N SER A 158 18.13 13.56 -12.71
CA SER A 158 18.27 12.55 -13.76
C SER A 158 16.91 12.15 -14.31
N ALA A 159 16.89 11.78 -15.59
CA ALA A 159 15.71 11.18 -16.19
C ALA A 159 15.49 9.77 -15.61
N PRO A 160 14.28 9.41 -15.15
CA PRO A 160 14.02 8.10 -14.55
C PRO A 160 14.46 6.94 -15.45
N PHE A 161 14.21 7.03 -16.75
CA PHE A 161 14.57 5.97 -17.69
C PHE A 161 16.07 5.86 -18.01
N SER A 162 16.92 6.81 -17.58
CA SER A 162 18.37 6.67 -17.64
C SER A 162 18.96 5.85 -16.48
N LEU A 163 18.14 5.56 -15.47
CA LEU A 163 18.55 4.86 -14.25
C LEU A 163 18.51 3.33 -14.43
N SER A 164 19.22 2.62 -13.57
CA SER A 164 19.11 1.16 -13.47
C SER A 164 17.67 0.72 -13.11
N ARG A 165 17.34 -0.53 -13.36
CA ARG A 165 16.01 -1.06 -12.99
C ARG A 165 15.75 -0.93 -11.49
N GLY A 166 16.74 -1.23 -10.64
CA GLY A 166 16.61 -1.10 -9.20
C GLY A 166 16.37 0.36 -8.78
N GLN A 167 17.14 1.29 -9.35
CA GLN A 167 16.92 2.72 -9.09
C GLN A 167 15.53 3.19 -9.55
N ARG A 168 15.04 2.73 -10.71
CA ARG A 168 13.65 3.04 -11.15
C ARG A 168 12.61 2.50 -10.17
N GLN A 169 12.82 1.29 -9.63
CA GLN A 169 11.96 0.73 -8.59
C GLN A 169 11.96 1.61 -7.33
N MET A 170 13.14 2.10 -6.91
CA MET A 170 13.25 3.02 -5.78
C MET A 170 12.60 4.39 -6.05
N VAL A 171 12.69 4.92 -7.29
CA VAL A 171 11.97 6.15 -7.68
C VAL A 171 10.45 5.95 -7.58
N ALA A 172 9.93 4.85 -8.13
CA ALA A 172 8.51 4.54 -8.05
C ALA A 172 8.04 4.39 -6.59
N LEU A 173 8.83 3.74 -5.73
CA LEU A 173 8.54 3.64 -4.30
C LEU A 173 8.61 5.00 -3.61
N ALA A 174 9.58 5.86 -3.95
CA ALA A 174 9.67 7.21 -3.41
C ALA A 174 8.38 7.99 -3.67
N GLY A 175 7.83 7.90 -4.90
CA GLY A 175 6.54 8.46 -5.27
C GLY A 175 5.35 7.91 -4.47
N VAL A 176 5.42 6.64 -4.03
CA VAL A 176 4.40 6.03 -3.16
C VAL A 176 4.50 6.53 -1.72
N VAL A 177 5.71 6.52 -1.15
CA VAL A 177 5.88 6.83 0.28
C VAL A 177 5.80 8.33 0.61
N VAL A 178 6.08 9.21 -0.36
CA VAL A 178 6.00 10.66 -0.19
C VAL A 178 4.55 11.14 0.04
N LEU A 179 3.57 10.40 -0.48
CA LEU A 179 2.14 10.71 -0.36
C LEU A 179 1.60 10.52 1.06
N ASP A 180 2.29 9.77 1.90
CA ASP A 180 1.86 9.41 3.26
C ASP A 180 0.45 8.80 3.32
N PRO A 181 0.16 7.77 2.50
CA PRO A 181 -1.17 7.20 2.37
C PRO A 181 -1.53 6.35 3.59
N GLU A 182 -2.83 6.15 3.84
CA GLU A 182 -3.31 5.25 4.88
C GLU A 182 -3.10 3.76 4.52
N LEU A 183 -3.10 3.42 3.23
CA LEU A 183 -2.81 2.08 2.72
C LEU A 183 -1.72 2.13 1.66
N ILE A 184 -0.67 1.37 1.89
CA ILE A 184 0.38 1.12 0.90
C ILE A 184 0.21 -0.29 0.35
N ILE A 185 0.12 -0.43 -0.96
CA ILE A 185 0.10 -1.72 -1.65
C ILE A 185 1.41 -1.84 -2.42
N LEU A 186 2.17 -2.89 -2.14
CA LEU A 186 3.45 -3.16 -2.76
C LEU A 186 3.35 -4.47 -3.55
N ASP A 187 3.53 -4.40 -4.85
CA ASP A 187 3.55 -5.58 -5.72
C ASP A 187 5.02 -5.84 -6.12
N GLU A 188 5.64 -6.87 -5.53
CA GLU A 188 7.03 -7.26 -5.73
C GLU A 188 8.05 -6.12 -5.45
N PRO A 189 8.03 -5.49 -4.25
CA PRO A 189 8.78 -4.26 -3.99
C PRO A 189 10.30 -4.41 -4.08
N THR A 190 10.81 -5.63 -3.92
CA THR A 190 12.24 -5.94 -3.87
C THR A 190 12.77 -6.54 -5.19
N SER A 191 11.92 -6.68 -6.20
CA SER A 191 12.30 -7.26 -7.48
C SER A 191 13.35 -6.42 -8.21
N GLY A 192 14.53 -7.01 -8.47
CA GLY A 192 15.62 -6.36 -9.19
C GLY A 192 16.44 -5.38 -8.34
N LEU A 193 16.28 -5.40 -7.03
CA LEU A 193 17.10 -4.67 -6.07
C LEU A 193 18.27 -5.52 -5.57
N ASP A 194 19.39 -4.88 -5.28
CA ASP A 194 20.43 -5.52 -4.47
C ASP A 194 20.01 -5.59 -2.99
N TYR A 195 20.81 -6.27 -2.16
CA TYR A 195 20.49 -6.44 -0.74
C TYR A 195 20.39 -5.10 0.00
N ARG A 196 21.27 -4.12 -0.28
CA ARG A 196 21.28 -2.81 0.38
C ARG A 196 20.05 -2.00 -0.04
N GLU A 197 19.73 -1.98 -1.32
CA GLU A 197 18.53 -1.35 -1.87
C GLU A 197 17.26 -1.96 -1.25
N CYS A 198 17.20 -3.30 -1.20
CA CYS A 198 16.11 -4.04 -0.57
C CYS A 198 15.90 -3.61 0.89
N MET A 199 16.98 -3.56 1.68
CA MET A 199 16.90 -3.14 3.08
C MET A 199 16.44 -1.68 3.21
N THR A 200 16.93 -0.77 2.37
CA THR A 200 16.51 0.64 2.37
C THR A 200 15.01 0.78 2.10
N VAL A 201 14.50 0.05 1.12
CA VAL A 201 13.08 -0.03 0.76
C VAL A 201 12.26 -0.54 1.94
N MET A 202 12.61 -1.71 2.45
CA MET A 202 11.82 -2.38 3.48
C MET A 202 11.84 -1.65 4.82
N GLU A 203 12.98 -1.06 5.21
CA GLU A 203 13.06 -0.18 6.39
C GLU A 203 12.18 1.07 6.25
N THR A 204 12.11 1.65 5.05
CA THR A 204 11.23 2.79 4.79
C THR A 204 9.77 2.39 4.91
N VAL A 205 9.38 1.24 4.35
CA VAL A 205 8.03 0.68 4.48
C VAL A 205 7.69 0.40 5.96
N ARG A 206 8.63 -0.21 6.71
CA ARG A 206 8.46 -0.48 8.14
C ARG A 206 8.25 0.80 8.95
N LYS A 207 9.02 1.86 8.66
CA LYS A 207 8.83 3.17 9.29
C LYS A 207 7.45 3.74 9.01
N ARG A 208 6.95 3.63 7.77
CA ARG A 208 5.60 4.05 7.42
C ARG A 208 4.52 3.26 8.17
N ALA A 209 4.70 1.95 8.28
CA ALA A 209 3.80 1.13 9.10
C ALA A 209 3.80 1.58 10.56
N HIS A 210 4.96 1.79 11.19
CA HIS A 210 5.05 2.29 12.56
C HIS A 210 4.41 3.67 12.74
N MET A 211 4.34 4.50 11.69
CA MET A 211 3.63 5.77 11.69
C MET A 211 2.12 5.63 11.49
N GLY A 212 1.61 4.41 11.34
CA GLY A 212 0.18 4.11 11.26
C GLY A 212 -0.34 3.72 9.88
N ALA A 213 0.49 3.70 8.83
CA ALA A 213 0.06 3.19 7.54
C ALA A 213 -0.21 1.69 7.62
N ALA A 214 -1.27 1.21 6.96
CA ALA A 214 -1.45 -0.21 6.70
C ALA A 214 -0.68 -0.57 5.43
N VAL A 215 0.01 -1.71 5.42
CA VAL A 215 0.79 -2.17 4.27
C VAL A 215 0.31 -3.55 3.83
N ILE A 216 0.09 -3.71 2.53
CA ILE A 216 -0.10 -5.03 1.90
C ILE A 216 1.07 -5.23 0.95
N MET A 217 1.86 -6.24 1.21
CA MET A 217 3.05 -6.59 0.44
C MET A 217 2.84 -7.93 -0.26
N ILE A 218 2.80 -7.91 -1.59
CA ILE A 218 2.83 -9.12 -2.40
C ILE A 218 4.30 -9.40 -2.70
N CYS A 219 4.79 -10.54 -2.26
CA CYS A 219 6.19 -10.90 -2.45
C CYS A 219 6.32 -12.42 -2.61
N HIS A 220 7.26 -12.84 -3.46
CA HIS A 220 7.65 -14.24 -3.61
C HIS A 220 8.85 -14.61 -2.72
N ASP A 221 9.61 -13.61 -2.28
CA ASP A 221 10.75 -13.79 -1.39
C ASP A 221 10.28 -14.01 0.04
N MET A 222 10.40 -15.25 0.49
CA MET A 222 9.96 -15.64 1.83
C MET A 222 10.86 -15.10 2.94
N GLU A 223 12.13 -14.76 2.67
CA GLU A 223 13.01 -14.13 3.63
C GLU A 223 12.53 -12.72 3.93
N VAL A 224 12.26 -11.92 2.89
CA VAL A 224 11.70 -10.57 3.03
C VAL A 224 10.34 -10.60 3.74
N VAL A 225 9.46 -11.53 3.37
CA VAL A 225 8.15 -11.67 4.03
C VAL A 225 8.34 -12.04 5.51
N SER A 226 9.27 -12.95 5.81
CA SER A 226 9.56 -13.39 7.17
C SER A 226 10.11 -12.28 8.06
N ASP A 227 10.97 -11.42 7.52
CA ASP A 227 11.64 -10.37 8.28
C ASP A 227 10.77 -9.13 8.52
N PHE A 228 9.83 -8.87 7.63
CA PHE A 228 9.08 -7.61 7.64
C PHE A 228 7.58 -7.75 7.84
N ALA A 229 6.96 -8.86 7.45
CA ALA A 229 5.52 -9.03 7.61
C ALA A 229 5.15 -9.33 9.07
N THR A 230 4.14 -8.64 9.59
CA THR A 230 3.56 -8.93 10.91
C THR A 230 2.56 -10.08 10.85
N ARG A 231 1.94 -10.25 9.68
CA ARG A 231 0.98 -11.33 9.39
C ARG A 231 1.13 -11.77 7.94
N ILE A 232 0.88 -13.05 7.67
CA ILE A 232 0.98 -13.63 6.33
C ILE A 232 -0.39 -14.18 5.93
N ALA A 233 -0.81 -13.87 4.70
CA ALA A 233 -1.95 -14.46 4.03
C ALA A 233 -1.47 -15.36 2.88
N ILE A 234 -1.84 -16.64 2.91
CA ILE A 234 -1.54 -17.60 1.85
C ILE A 234 -2.71 -17.62 0.88
N MET A 235 -2.44 -17.27 -0.39
CA MET A 235 -3.45 -17.18 -1.43
C MET A 235 -3.26 -18.26 -2.49
N ALA A 236 -4.33 -19.00 -2.80
CA ALA A 236 -4.36 -19.95 -3.89
C ALA A 236 -5.75 -19.99 -4.54
N GLN A 237 -5.78 -20.16 -5.87
CA GLN A 237 -7.02 -20.31 -6.64
C GLN A 237 -8.08 -19.24 -6.32
N GLY A 238 -7.66 -18.00 -6.12
CA GLY A 238 -8.54 -16.87 -5.80
C GLY A 238 -9.06 -16.80 -4.37
N ARG A 239 -8.57 -17.64 -3.45
CA ARG A 239 -8.99 -17.70 -2.05
C ARG A 239 -7.81 -17.50 -1.11
N ILE A 240 -8.11 -17.00 0.10
CA ILE A 240 -7.16 -17.05 1.21
C ILE A 240 -7.34 -18.39 1.90
N LEU A 241 -6.29 -19.21 1.84
CA LEU A 241 -6.28 -20.53 2.47
C LEU A 241 -6.03 -20.43 3.97
N ASP A 242 -5.12 -19.53 4.35
CA ASP A 242 -4.75 -19.28 5.74
C ASP A 242 -4.29 -17.82 5.90
N CYS A 243 -4.51 -17.25 7.09
CA CYS A 243 -4.06 -15.91 7.41
C CYS A 243 -3.78 -15.81 8.91
N GLY A 244 -2.50 -15.72 9.26
CA GLY A 244 -2.07 -15.72 10.66
C GLY A 244 -0.82 -14.90 10.93
N PRO A 245 -0.44 -14.74 12.22
CA PRO A 245 0.83 -14.12 12.58
C PRO A 245 1.99 -14.85 11.90
N HIS A 246 3.02 -14.11 11.51
CA HIS A 246 4.23 -14.64 10.86
C HIS A 246 4.80 -15.89 11.60
N THR A 247 4.81 -15.89 12.93
CA THR A 247 5.31 -17.01 13.76
C THR A 247 4.48 -18.29 13.66
N ALA A 248 3.26 -18.24 13.12
CA ALA A 248 2.37 -19.39 12.96
C ALA A 248 2.45 -20.06 11.58
N CYS A 249 2.94 -19.34 10.56
CA CYS A 249 3.05 -19.80 9.17
C CYS A 249 4.42 -20.40 8.85
N SER A 250 4.90 -21.37 9.64
CA SER A 250 6.12 -22.12 9.31
C SER A 250 5.83 -23.15 8.20
N PRO A 251 6.64 -23.25 7.12
CA PRO A 251 6.40 -24.16 6.00
C PRO A 251 6.38 -25.66 6.37
N ASN A 252 6.75 -26.01 7.59
CA ASN A 252 6.79 -27.39 8.10
C ASN A 252 5.61 -27.79 9.01
N ARG A 253 4.59 -26.93 9.18
CA ARG A 253 3.36 -27.36 9.86
C ARG A 253 2.27 -27.61 8.83
N THR A 254 1.98 -28.89 8.60
CA THR A 254 0.74 -29.35 7.99
C THR A 254 -0.43 -28.63 8.67
N CYS A 255 -1.11 -27.74 7.94
CA CYS A 255 -2.32 -27.08 8.42
C CYS A 255 -3.36 -28.14 8.72
N SER A 256 -3.46 -28.56 9.98
CA SER A 256 -4.53 -29.42 10.44
C SER A 256 -5.84 -28.65 10.34
N ASN A 257 -6.69 -29.14 9.47
CA ASN A 257 -8.04 -28.73 9.16
C ASN A 257 -8.89 -28.57 10.45
N ARG A 258 -8.91 -27.38 11.08
CA ARG A 258 -9.87 -27.07 12.14
C ARG A 258 -11.21 -26.64 11.57
N ARG A 259 -11.79 -27.46 10.70
CA ARG A 259 -13.21 -27.40 10.33
C ARG A 259 -13.87 -28.75 10.52
N ALA A 260 -13.92 -29.25 11.77
CA ALA A 260 -14.80 -30.35 12.12
C ALA A 260 -15.10 -30.29 13.62
N SER A 261 -15.98 -29.39 14.06
CA SER A 261 -16.81 -29.62 15.27
C SER A 261 -17.77 -28.45 15.53
N ARG A 262 -18.75 -28.24 14.68
CA ARG A 262 -20.00 -27.57 15.02
C ARG A 262 -21.12 -28.11 14.12
N ARG A 263 -21.41 -29.41 14.28
CA ARG A 263 -22.75 -29.96 14.04
C ARG A 263 -22.98 -31.03 15.11
N HIS A 264 -24.08 -30.90 15.80
CA HIS A 264 -24.71 -31.69 16.84
C HIS A 264 -24.51 -31.17 18.28
N ARG A 265 -25.36 -30.26 18.70
CA ARG A 265 -26.38 -30.44 19.75
C ARG A 265 -27.40 -29.33 19.63
#